data_a14658022f9355dc84fc94f711640430
#
_entry.id   a14658022f9355dc84fc94f711640430
#
_cell.length_a   1.000
_cell.length_b   1.000
_cell.length_c   1.000
_cell.angle_alpha   90.00
_cell.angle_beta   90.00
_cell.angle_gamma   90.00
#
_symmetry.space_group_name_H-M   'P 1'
#
loop_
_entity.id
_entity.type
_entity.pdbx_description
1 polymer ?
#
loop_
_entity_poly.entity_id
_entity_poly.type
_entity_poly.pdbx_seq_one_letter_code
_entity_poly.pdbx_strand_id
1 'polypeptide(L)'
;MPLSAQSGRQGSVRLLAKSLEQSAMLAWARRGELRAVPAAPAVTAHSTEHSLHDGRAPLRFLSFNIQVGIGTTRYRHYFTKGWKHVLPHERAQLNLTRIAEVVAGYDFVALQEIDSGSMRSNYVNQVEFIAEQARFPYWYTQLNRDLGPLAQHGNGLLSRLAPLEMQDHKLPGAIPGRGAIVARLPYGDTGVLVVLLHLSLGERSRRLQLEYVRQLIDGHPHVVLMGDMNSHLPELLFNSPLAETDLMPAVQQVLPTYPSWRPLRALDHVLVSPRLAISQYEVLDCQLSDHRPIAVTLELADQPVIRQ
;
A
#
# COMPACT_ATOMS: atom_id res chain seq x y z
N MET A 1 -40.50 21.86 38.82
CA MET A 1 -40.61 20.58 38.13
C MET A 1 -41.15 20.84 36.70
N PRO A 2 -40.57 20.33 35.63
CA PRO A 2 -39.80 19.10 35.40
C PRO A 2 -38.48 19.30 34.66
N LEU A 3 -37.45 18.53 35.04
CA LEU A 3 -36.20 18.34 34.29
C LEU A 3 -36.05 16.82 34.15
N SER A 4 -36.33 16.22 32.98
CA SER A 4 -35.83 14.88 32.61
C SER A 4 -36.38 14.39 31.25
N ALA A 5 -36.05 15.03 30.14
CA ALA A 5 -36.42 14.54 28.82
C ALA A 5 -35.34 14.75 27.72
N GLN A 6 -34.10 15.14 28.06
CA GLN A 6 -33.10 15.40 27.05
C GLN A 6 -32.01 14.35 26.90
N SER A 7 -31.82 13.41 27.83
CA SER A 7 -30.73 12.41 27.72
C SER A 7 -31.06 11.19 26.82
N GLY A 8 -32.33 10.90 26.61
CA GLY A 8 -32.75 9.74 25.79
C GLY A 8 -32.64 9.93 24.29
N ARG A 9 -32.73 11.17 23.77
CA ARG A 9 -32.67 11.46 22.33
C ARG A 9 -31.27 11.40 21.72
N GLN A 10 -30.24 11.74 22.49
CA GLN A 10 -28.84 11.69 21.98
C GLN A 10 -28.31 10.26 21.87
N GLY A 11 -28.72 9.35 22.76
CA GLY A 11 -28.37 7.93 22.70
C GLY A 11 -28.98 7.23 21.50
N SER A 12 -30.26 7.50 21.21
CA SER A 12 -30.98 6.90 20.08
C SER A 12 -30.46 7.38 18.73
N VAL A 13 -30.09 8.64 18.60
CA VAL A 13 -29.51 9.19 17.35
C VAL A 13 -28.11 8.60 17.09
N ARG A 14 -27.29 8.40 18.12
CA ARG A 14 -25.97 7.73 18.00
C ARG A 14 -26.09 6.25 17.63
N LEU A 15 -27.06 5.53 18.17
CA LEU A 15 -27.32 4.13 17.81
C LEU A 15 -27.86 3.98 16.38
N LEU A 16 -28.76 4.86 15.95
CA LEU A 16 -29.25 4.90 14.57
C LEU A 16 -28.16 5.28 13.57
N ALA A 17 -27.27 6.22 13.91
CA ALA A 17 -26.13 6.58 13.05
C ALA A 17 -25.15 5.41 12.90
N LYS A 18 -24.81 4.68 13.99
CA LYS A 18 -23.97 3.47 13.94
C LYS A 18 -24.63 2.36 13.12
N SER A 19 -25.95 2.13 13.27
CA SER A 19 -26.67 1.14 12.50
C SER A 19 -26.76 1.47 11.00
N LEU A 20 -26.93 2.74 10.66
CA LEU A 20 -26.92 3.20 9.27
C LEU A 20 -25.53 3.14 8.65
N GLU A 21 -24.47 3.44 9.40
CA GLU A 21 -23.08 3.28 8.96
C GLU A 21 -22.73 1.80 8.74
N GLN A 22 -23.12 0.91 9.64
CA GLN A 22 -22.97 -0.55 9.47
C GLN A 22 -23.78 -1.09 8.30
N SER A 23 -25.01 -0.64 8.14
CA SER A 23 -25.86 -1.07 7.00
C SER A 23 -25.34 -0.54 5.65
N ALA A 24 -24.81 0.67 5.60
CA ALA A 24 -24.18 1.24 4.41
C ALA A 24 -22.87 0.51 4.07
N MET A 25 -22.08 0.12 5.09
CA MET A 25 -20.84 -0.67 4.94
C MET A 25 -21.13 -2.08 4.45
N LEU A 26 -22.14 -2.76 5.01
CA LEU A 26 -22.58 -4.09 4.57
C LEU A 26 -23.20 -4.06 3.16
N ALA A 27 -23.95 -3.01 2.81
CA ALA A 27 -24.50 -2.83 1.46
C ALA A 27 -23.43 -2.49 0.43
N TRP A 28 -22.33 -1.83 0.86
CA TRP A 28 -21.17 -1.55 0.02
C TRP A 28 -20.29 -2.80 -0.14
N ALA A 29 -20.04 -3.56 0.93
CA ALA A 29 -19.34 -4.84 0.89
C ALA A 29 -20.05 -5.88 -0.01
N ARG A 30 -21.39 -5.87 -0.03
CA ARG A 30 -22.20 -6.73 -0.93
C ARG A 30 -22.20 -6.26 -2.38
N ARG A 31 -21.91 -4.99 -2.68
CA ARG A 31 -21.77 -4.44 -4.05
C ARG A 31 -20.36 -4.47 -4.59
N GLY A 32 -19.36 -4.66 -3.73
CA GLY A 32 -18.01 -5.00 -4.14
C GLY A 32 -18.00 -6.46 -4.53
N GLU A 33 -18.47 -6.79 -5.74
CA GLU A 33 -18.20 -8.09 -6.33
C GLU A 33 -16.70 -8.32 -6.24
N LEU A 34 -16.31 -9.37 -5.50
CA LEU A 34 -15.00 -9.98 -5.59
C LEU A 34 -14.82 -10.37 -7.07
N ARG A 35 -14.36 -9.46 -7.88
CA ARG A 35 -13.88 -9.83 -9.21
C ARG A 35 -12.61 -10.62 -8.94
N ALA A 36 -12.74 -11.96 -9.05
CA ALA A 36 -11.60 -12.78 -9.32
C ALA A 36 -10.89 -12.12 -10.50
N VAL A 37 -9.70 -11.58 -10.25
CA VAL A 37 -8.85 -11.04 -11.31
C VAL A 37 -8.66 -12.20 -12.27
N PRO A 38 -8.93 -12.04 -13.59
CA PRO A 38 -8.55 -13.06 -14.56
C PRO A 38 -7.10 -13.39 -14.27
N ALA A 39 -6.76 -14.67 -14.25
CA ALA A 39 -5.38 -15.12 -14.10
C ALA A 39 -4.51 -14.19 -14.94
N ALA A 40 -3.48 -13.60 -14.31
CA ALA A 40 -2.58 -12.67 -14.98
C ALA A 40 -2.28 -13.20 -16.37
N PRO A 41 -2.30 -12.37 -17.44
CA PRO A 41 -2.03 -12.83 -18.78
C PRO A 41 -0.77 -13.68 -18.70
N ALA A 42 -0.79 -14.86 -19.31
CA ALA A 42 0.28 -15.82 -19.24
C ALA A 42 1.60 -15.11 -19.54
N VAL A 43 2.34 -14.78 -18.50
CA VAL A 43 3.67 -14.19 -18.62
C VAL A 43 4.51 -15.29 -19.25
N THR A 44 5.06 -15.02 -20.43
CA THR A 44 6.07 -15.86 -21.06
C THR A 44 7.21 -15.96 -20.06
N ALA A 45 7.25 -17.06 -19.33
CA ALA A 45 8.30 -17.36 -18.37
C ALA A 45 9.61 -17.45 -19.15
N HIS A 46 10.42 -16.41 -19.09
CA HIS A 46 11.83 -16.57 -19.40
C HIS A 46 12.41 -17.38 -18.24
N SER A 47 12.60 -18.68 -18.50
CA SER A 47 13.18 -19.65 -17.61
C SER A 47 14.63 -19.27 -17.27
N THR A 48 14.78 -18.47 -16.23
CA THR A 48 15.96 -18.51 -15.38
C THR A 48 15.59 -19.37 -14.19
N GLU A 49 16.32 -20.46 -14.00
CA GLU A 49 16.20 -21.35 -12.84
C GLU A 49 16.30 -20.51 -11.55
N HIS A 50 15.15 -20.07 -11.05
CA HIS A 50 15.06 -19.56 -9.70
C HIS A 50 14.99 -20.79 -8.80
N SER A 51 16.09 -21.04 -8.10
CA SER A 51 16.16 -21.90 -6.93
C SER A 51 14.83 -21.78 -6.19
N LEU A 52 14.12 -22.90 -6.05
CA LEU A 52 12.96 -23.02 -5.16
C LEU A 52 13.39 -22.43 -3.82
N HIS A 53 12.85 -21.26 -3.47
CA HIS A 53 13.07 -20.69 -2.16
C HIS A 53 12.67 -21.75 -1.16
N ASP A 54 13.65 -22.29 -0.43
CA ASP A 54 13.37 -23.03 0.80
C ASP A 54 12.49 -22.09 1.61
N GLY A 55 11.21 -22.43 1.84
CA GLY A 55 10.17 -21.52 2.32
C GLY A 55 10.44 -20.83 3.67
N ARG A 56 11.73 -20.74 4.05
CA ARG A 56 12.29 -20.12 5.26
C ARG A 56 13.36 -19.07 5.00
N ALA A 57 13.83 -18.90 3.75
CA ALA A 57 14.83 -17.87 3.47
C ALA A 57 14.24 -16.47 3.72
N PRO A 58 15.01 -15.52 4.29
CA PRO A 58 14.54 -14.15 4.50
C PRO A 58 14.02 -13.51 3.23
N LEU A 59 12.87 -12.83 3.30
CA LEU A 59 12.26 -12.09 2.19
C LEU A 59 12.47 -10.59 2.37
N ARG A 60 12.89 -9.93 1.30
CA ARG A 60 13.15 -8.50 1.27
C ARG A 60 11.96 -7.76 0.64
N PHE A 61 11.33 -6.90 1.42
CA PHE A 61 10.18 -6.09 1.01
C PHE A 61 10.56 -4.63 0.88
N LEU A 62 9.99 -3.93 -0.10
CA LEU A 62 10.09 -2.49 -0.25
C LEU A 62 8.72 -1.86 -0.43
N SER A 63 8.44 -0.76 0.26
CA SER A 63 7.29 0.12 -0.01
C SER A 63 7.78 1.48 -0.49
N PHE A 64 7.24 1.97 -1.60
CA PHE A 64 7.66 3.24 -2.18
C PHE A 64 6.50 3.98 -2.87
N ASN A 65 6.12 5.14 -2.33
CA ASN A 65 5.28 6.09 -3.05
C ASN A 65 6.14 6.84 -4.07
N ILE A 66 5.96 6.55 -5.37
CA ILE A 66 6.82 7.07 -6.45
C ILE A 66 6.33 8.36 -7.08
N GLN A 67 5.20 8.89 -6.62
CA GLN A 67 4.66 10.17 -7.08
C GLN A 67 4.68 10.31 -8.61
N VAL A 68 4.13 9.31 -9.30
CA VAL A 68 4.08 9.25 -10.78
C VAL A 68 5.46 9.38 -11.45
N GLY A 69 6.52 9.02 -10.74
CA GLY A 69 7.89 9.15 -11.27
C GLY A 69 8.37 10.60 -11.43
N ILE A 70 7.75 11.56 -10.75
CA ILE A 70 8.16 12.97 -10.77
C ILE A 70 9.28 13.18 -9.76
N GLY A 71 10.50 13.47 -10.23
CA GLY A 71 11.63 13.80 -9.35
C GLY A 71 11.42 15.08 -8.56
N THR A 72 11.79 15.07 -7.28
CA THR A 72 11.50 16.08 -6.23
C THR A 72 12.02 17.49 -6.48
N THR A 73 12.98 17.70 -7.37
CA THR A 73 13.65 19.00 -7.58
C THR A 73 12.75 20.13 -8.09
N ARG A 74 11.50 19.84 -8.48
CA ARG A 74 10.58 20.84 -9.05
C ARG A 74 9.26 21.02 -8.28
N TYR A 75 9.07 20.40 -7.15
CA TYR A 75 7.78 20.36 -6.44
C TYR A 75 7.28 21.71 -5.94
N ARG A 76 8.18 22.62 -5.56
CA ARG A 76 7.79 23.98 -5.11
C ARG A 76 7.03 24.78 -6.18
N HIS A 77 7.16 24.43 -7.46
CA HIS A 77 6.49 25.09 -8.58
C HIS A 77 5.19 24.42 -9.05
N TYR A 78 4.97 23.14 -8.68
CA TYR A 78 3.80 22.39 -9.13
C TYR A 78 2.50 22.84 -8.44
N PHE A 79 2.57 23.20 -7.16
CA PHE A 79 1.40 23.69 -6.42
C PHE A 79 0.99 25.13 -6.82
N THR A 80 1.87 25.92 -7.40
CA THR A 80 1.62 27.34 -7.67
C THR A 80 1.25 27.68 -9.11
N LYS A 81 1.50 26.79 -10.07
CA LYS A 81 1.27 27.04 -11.51
C LYS A 81 0.67 25.81 -12.21
N GLY A 82 -0.57 25.49 -11.89
CA GLY A 82 -1.33 24.37 -12.45
C GLY A 82 -1.00 23.99 -13.90
N TRP A 83 -1.09 22.71 -14.23
CA TRP A 83 -1.25 22.06 -15.55
C TRP A 83 -0.19 22.27 -16.66
N LYS A 84 0.76 23.20 -16.55
CA LYS A 84 1.64 23.57 -17.67
C LYS A 84 3.04 22.90 -17.71
N HIS A 85 3.34 21.98 -16.82
CA HIS A 85 4.66 21.33 -16.80
C HIS A 85 4.51 19.81 -17.04
N VAL A 86 4.30 19.46 -18.32
CA VAL A 86 4.66 18.13 -18.83
C VAL A 86 6.18 18.00 -18.60
N LEU A 87 6.59 17.08 -17.75
CA LEU A 87 8.02 16.75 -17.62
C LEU A 87 8.52 16.32 -18.99
N PRO A 88 9.72 16.74 -19.42
CA PRO A 88 10.34 16.18 -20.61
C PRO A 88 10.36 14.65 -20.46
N HIS A 89 9.83 13.95 -21.43
CA HIS A 89 9.69 12.48 -21.45
C HIS A 89 10.95 11.76 -20.99
N GLU A 90 12.11 12.17 -21.50
CA GLU A 90 13.42 11.61 -21.14
C GLU A 90 13.74 11.65 -19.64
N ARG A 91 13.34 12.74 -18.94
CA ARG A 91 13.59 12.85 -17.50
C ARG A 91 12.69 11.95 -16.67
N ALA A 92 11.43 11.82 -17.07
CA ALA A 92 10.49 10.91 -16.40
C ALA A 92 10.98 9.46 -16.57
N GLN A 93 11.40 9.08 -17.76
CA GLN A 93 11.91 7.76 -18.04
C GLN A 93 13.22 7.47 -17.29
N LEU A 94 14.15 8.43 -17.25
CA LEU A 94 15.37 8.30 -16.46
C LEU A 94 15.08 8.12 -14.97
N ASN A 95 14.07 8.82 -14.42
CA ASN A 95 13.66 8.65 -13.03
C ASN A 95 13.08 7.25 -12.78
N LEU A 96 12.25 6.74 -13.70
CA LEU A 96 11.72 5.37 -13.60
C LEU A 96 12.81 4.31 -13.68
N THR A 97 13.84 4.52 -14.52
CA THR A 97 15.01 3.63 -14.59
C THR A 97 15.76 3.60 -13.25
N ARG A 98 15.97 4.75 -12.62
CA ARG A 98 16.60 4.82 -11.29
C ARG A 98 15.73 4.16 -10.21
N ILE A 99 14.41 4.32 -10.29
CA ILE A 99 13.48 3.61 -9.40
C ILE A 99 13.63 2.10 -9.61
N ALA A 100 13.71 1.63 -10.86
CA ALA A 100 13.92 0.23 -11.17
C ALA A 100 15.24 -0.31 -10.59
N GLU A 101 16.33 0.48 -10.62
CA GLU A 101 17.61 0.13 -9.99
C GLU A 101 17.45 -0.04 -8.46
N VAL A 102 16.72 0.88 -7.81
CA VAL A 102 16.46 0.80 -6.36
C VAL A 102 15.67 -0.45 -6.00
N VAL A 103 14.60 -0.76 -6.74
CA VAL A 103 13.71 -1.89 -6.42
C VAL A 103 14.29 -3.25 -6.80
N ALA A 104 15.29 -3.32 -7.66
CA ALA A 104 15.83 -4.57 -8.19
C ALA A 104 16.40 -5.52 -7.12
N GLY A 105 16.79 -5.00 -5.95
CA GLY A 105 17.34 -5.78 -4.83
C GLY A 105 16.30 -6.44 -3.92
N TYR A 106 15.00 -6.36 -4.22
CA TYR A 106 13.92 -6.82 -3.34
C TYR A 106 13.14 -7.97 -3.96
N ASP A 107 12.45 -8.76 -3.10
CA ASP A 107 11.64 -9.90 -3.52
C ASP A 107 10.19 -9.49 -3.77
N PHE A 108 9.71 -8.49 -3.01
CA PHE A 108 8.38 -7.91 -3.15
C PHE A 108 8.44 -6.40 -3.04
N VAL A 109 7.76 -5.70 -3.95
CA VAL A 109 7.73 -4.24 -4.00
C VAL A 109 6.29 -3.73 -4.07
N ALA A 110 5.95 -2.84 -3.16
CA ALA A 110 4.70 -2.11 -3.09
C ALA A 110 4.90 -0.68 -3.59
N LEU A 111 4.31 -0.33 -4.73
CA LEU A 111 4.39 1.01 -5.33
C LEU A 111 3.06 1.75 -5.12
N GLN A 112 3.13 2.99 -4.66
CA GLN A 112 1.99 3.88 -4.58
C GLN A 112 2.14 5.05 -5.55
N GLU A 113 1.03 5.67 -5.92
CA GLU A 113 0.97 6.79 -6.86
C GLU A 113 1.63 6.50 -8.21
N ILE A 114 1.34 5.35 -8.79
CA ILE A 114 1.77 5.01 -10.15
C ILE A 114 0.81 5.61 -11.18
N ASP A 115 1.27 5.70 -12.43
CA ASP A 115 0.44 5.95 -13.61
C ASP A 115 0.37 4.69 -14.47
N SER A 116 -0.85 4.29 -14.83
CA SER A 116 -1.11 3.04 -15.55
C SER A 116 -1.01 3.18 -17.08
N GLY A 117 -0.55 4.33 -17.62
CA GLY A 117 -0.39 4.56 -19.04
C GLY A 117 -1.26 5.69 -19.60
N SER A 118 -1.37 6.81 -18.89
CA SER A 118 -2.04 8.01 -19.39
C SER A 118 -1.12 8.95 -20.18
N MET A 119 -1.68 10.03 -20.72
CA MET A 119 -0.89 11.10 -21.38
C MET A 119 0.19 11.67 -20.45
N ARG A 120 -0.07 11.70 -19.14
CA ARG A 120 0.87 12.21 -18.14
C ARG A 120 2.15 11.37 -18.06
N SER A 121 2.05 10.05 -18.23
CA SER A 121 3.18 9.12 -18.30
C SER A 121 3.64 8.84 -19.75
N ASN A 122 3.14 9.59 -20.73
CA ASN A 122 3.33 9.34 -22.15
C ASN A 122 2.88 7.92 -22.56
N TYR A 123 1.75 7.48 -22.03
CA TYR A 123 1.15 6.16 -22.25
C TYR A 123 2.01 4.97 -21.76
N VAL A 124 3.00 5.23 -20.90
CA VAL A 124 3.82 4.20 -20.28
C VAL A 124 3.13 3.71 -19.00
N ASN A 125 2.87 2.40 -18.91
CA ASN A 125 2.53 1.76 -17.66
C ASN A 125 3.79 1.70 -16.79
N GLN A 126 3.84 2.49 -15.73
CA GLN A 126 5.04 2.62 -14.91
C GLN A 126 5.40 1.34 -14.16
N VAL A 127 4.41 0.53 -13.77
CA VAL A 127 4.66 -0.75 -13.09
C VAL A 127 5.31 -1.75 -14.04
N GLU A 128 4.76 -1.88 -15.25
CA GLU A 128 5.29 -2.74 -16.31
C GLU A 128 6.73 -2.34 -16.66
N PHE A 129 6.96 -1.05 -16.90
CA PHE A 129 8.29 -0.52 -17.21
C PHE A 129 9.32 -0.86 -16.11
N ILE A 130 8.96 -0.62 -14.83
CA ILE A 130 9.84 -0.92 -13.70
C ILE A 130 10.05 -2.44 -13.59
N ALA A 131 9.01 -3.25 -13.78
CA ALA A 131 9.10 -4.71 -13.75
C ALA A 131 10.08 -5.25 -14.79
N GLU A 132 10.00 -4.76 -16.02
CA GLU A 132 10.90 -5.15 -17.12
C GLU A 132 12.36 -4.76 -16.81
N GLN A 133 12.59 -3.50 -16.40
CA GLN A 133 13.94 -3.00 -16.10
C GLN A 133 14.58 -3.72 -14.91
N ALA A 134 13.80 -3.97 -13.84
CA ALA A 134 14.26 -4.64 -12.64
C ALA A 134 14.13 -6.18 -12.70
N ARG A 135 13.63 -6.73 -13.82
CA ARG A 135 13.45 -8.16 -14.09
C ARG A 135 12.57 -8.86 -13.05
N PHE A 136 11.42 -8.25 -12.72
CA PHE A 136 10.41 -8.92 -11.92
C PHE A 136 9.54 -9.82 -12.80
N PRO A 137 9.41 -11.12 -12.50
CA PRO A 137 8.59 -12.05 -13.29
C PRO A 137 7.09 -11.83 -13.08
N TYR A 138 6.69 -11.27 -11.93
CA TYR A 138 5.27 -11.03 -11.60
C TYR A 138 5.06 -9.56 -11.23
N TRP A 139 4.06 -8.96 -11.84
CA TRP A 139 3.66 -7.60 -11.54
C TRP A 139 2.16 -7.41 -11.74
N TYR A 140 1.60 -6.42 -11.04
CA TYR A 140 0.20 -6.06 -11.15
C TYR A 140 0.00 -4.56 -10.98
N THR A 141 -0.91 -3.98 -11.78
CA THR A 141 -1.31 -2.58 -11.70
C THR A 141 -2.76 -2.47 -11.30
N GLN A 142 -3.03 -1.85 -10.14
CA GLN A 142 -4.37 -1.50 -9.70
C GLN A 142 -4.71 -0.09 -10.15
N LEU A 143 -5.77 0.08 -10.94
CA LEU A 143 -6.28 1.40 -11.32
C LEU A 143 -7.30 1.88 -10.28
N ASN A 144 -6.91 2.89 -9.48
CA ASN A 144 -7.72 3.45 -8.40
C ASN A 144 -8.58 4.62 -8.84
N ARG A 145 -8.05 5.49 -9.70
CA ARG A 145 -8.75 6.65 -10.24
C ARG A 145 -8.43 6.81 -11.72
N ASP A 146 -9.45 6.69 -12.53
CA ASP A 146 -9.39 6.88 -13.96
C ASP A 146 -9.95 8.27 -14.31
N LEU A 147 -9.09 9.14 -14.83
CA LEU A 147 -9.44 10.44 -15.40
C LEU A 147 -9.34 10.41 -16.93
N GLY A 148 -9.60 9.23 -17.51
CA GLY A 148 -9.48 8.98 -18.93
C GLY A 148 -8.04 9.10 -19.43
N PRO A 149 -7.85 9.65 -20.62
CA PRO A 149 -6.49 9.78 -21.21
C PRO A 149 -5.54 10.68 -20.40
N LEU A 150 -6.07 11.55 -19.52
CA LEU A 150 -5.27 12.59 -18.87
C LEU A 150 -4.42 12.06 -17.72
N ALA A 151 -4.97 11.19 -16.86
CA ALA A 151 -4.27 10.64 -15.70
C ALA A 151 -4.94 9.35 -15.22
N GLN A 152 -4.13 8.33 -14.93
CA GLN A 152 -4.56 7.03 -14.41
C GLN A 152 -3.78 6.69 -13.15
N HIS A 153 -4.33 7.09 -12.00
CA HIS A 153 -3.67 6.88 -10.71
C HIS A 153 -3.94 5.48 -10.16
N GLY A 154 -2.91 4.85 -9.62
CA GLY A 154 -3.04 3.52 -9.07
C GLY A 154 -1.96 3.14 -8.08
N ASN A 155 -2.01 1.86 -7.71
CA ASN A 155 -0.98 1.15 -6.98
C ASN A 155 -0.33 0.10 -7.88
N GLY A 156 0.91 -0.26 -7.59
CA GLY A 156 1.65 -1.29 -8.30
C GLY A 156 2.23 -2.32 -7.35
N LEU A 157 2.26 -3.56 -7.79
CA LEU A 157 2.91 -4.66 -7.11
C LEU A 157 3.95 -5.27 -8.05
N LEU A 158 5.16 -5.53 -7.52
CA LEU A 158 6.17 -6.35 -8.19
C LEU A 158 6.55 -7.50 -7.26
N SER A 159 6.71 -8.70 -7.79
CA SER A 159 7.08 -9.87 -7.00
C SER A 159 8.03 -10.79 -7.77
N ARG A 160 9.01 -11.36 -7.07
CA ARG A 160 9.83 -12.46 -7.59
C ARG A 160 9.19 -13.81 -7.34
N LEU A 161 8.31 -13.90 -6.34
CA LEU A 161 7.54 -15.09 -6.03
C LEU A 161 6.20 -15.05 -6.76
N ALA A 162 5.78 -16.18 -7.33
CA ALA A 162 4.43 -16.31 -7.91
C ALA A 162 3.39 -16.17 -6.79
N PRO A 163 2.53 -15.16 -6.78
CA PRO A 163 1.46 -15.08 -5.80
C PRO A 163 0.51 -16.28 -5.93
N LEU A 164 0.19 -16.93 -4.80
CA LEU A 164 -0.81 -18.00 -4.75
C LEU A 164 -2.21 -17.48 -5.03
N GLU A 165 -2.45 -16.25 -4.60
CA GLU A 165 -3.74 -15.55 -4.75
C GLU A 165 -3.47 -14.05 -4.81
N MET A 166 -4.29 -13.32 -5.59
CA MET A 166 -4.23 -11.88 -5.67
C MET A 166 -5.64 -11.30 -5.83
N GLN A 167 -5.91 -10.25 -5.06
CA GLN A 167 -7.21 -9.57 -5.05
C GLN A 167 -7.01 -8.06 -5.13
N ASP A 168 -7.92 -7.40 -5.83
CA ASP A 168 -7.98 -5.95 -6.01
C ASP A 168 -9.18 -5.40 -5.23
N HIS A 169 -8.94 -4.51 -4.28
CA HIS A 169 -9.98 -3.92 -3.44
C HIS A 169 -10.04 -2.41 -3.61
N LYS A 170 -11.22 -1.88 -3.91
CA LYS A 170 -11.49 -0.45 -3.81
C LYS A 170 -11.81 -0.11 -2.37
N LEU A 171 -11.05 0.80 -1.78
CA LEU A 171 -11.24 1.22 -0.41
C LEU A 171 -12.37 2.26 -0.29
N PRO A 172 -13.19 2.19 0.79
CA PRO A 172 -14.28 3.13 1.03
C PRO A 172 -13.77 4.53 1.30
N GLY A 173 -14.58 5.55 1.00
CA GLY A 173 -14.25 6.94 1.30
C GLY A 173 -15.16 7.93 0.61
N ALA A 174 -15.16 9.18 1.08
CA ALA A 174 -15.98 10.26 0.50
C ALA A 174 -15.49 10.63 -0.92
N ILE A 175 -14.19 10.51 -1.15
CA ILE A 175 -13.57 10.75 -2.46
C ILE A 175 -13.06 9.41 -2.96
N PRO A 176 -13.56 8.90 -4.13
CA PRO A 176 -13.06 7.67 -4.72
C PRO A 176 -11.62 7.82 -5.19
N GLY A 177 -10.91 6.70 -5.32
CA GLY A 177 -9.55 6.68 -5.87
C GLY A 177 -8.50 6.21 -4.87
N ARG A 178 -8.90 5.40 -3.88
CA ARG A 178 -8.00 4.65 -3.01
C ARG A 178 -8.29 3.16 -3.13
N GLY A 179 -7.24 2.35 -3.05
CA GLY A 179 -7.33 0.91 -3.18
C GLY A 179 -6.31 0.18 -2.35
N ALA A 180 -6.54 -1.13 -2.20
CA ALA A 180 -5.60 -2.07 -1.64
C ALA A 180 -5.40 -3.24 -2.61
N ILE A 181 -4.17 -3.69 -2.79
CA ILE A 181 -3.83 -4.94 -3.45
C ILE A 181 -3.52 -5.95 -2.35
N VAL A 182 -4.21 -7.07 -2.36
CA VAL A 182 -3.98 -8.19 -1.45
C VAL A 182 -3.33 -9.31 -2.24
N ALA A 183 -2.16 -9.76 -1.81
CA ALA A 183 -1.45 -10.86 -2.43
C ALA A 183 -1.05 -11.89 -1.37
N ARG A 184 -1.28 -13.17 -1.61
CA ARG A 184 -0.79 -14.27 -0.78
C ARG A 184 0.45 -14.88 -1.42
N LEU A 185 1.59 -14.72 -0.78
CA LEU A 185 2.87 -15.25 -1.26
C LEU A 185 3.12 -16.64 -0.70
N PRO A 186 3.77 -17.53 -1.48
CA PRO A 186 4.18 -18.85 -1.01
C PRO A 186 5.38 -18.70 -0.05
N TYR A 187 5.10 -18.66 1.26
CA TYR A 187 6.11 -18.54 2.30
C TYR A 187 5.67 -19.30 3.56
N GLY A 188 6.42 -20.31 3.94
CA GLY A 188 5.97 -21.29 4.94
C GLY A 188 4.73 -22.08 4.50
N ASP A 189 4.11 -22.79 5.43
CA ASP A 189 3.00 -23.71 5.14
C ASP A 189 1.69 -23.01 4.78
N THR A 190 1.43 -21.83 5.35
CA THR A 190 0.17 -21.09 5.18
C THR A 190 0.28 -19.92 4.21
N GLY A 191 1.50 -19.59 3.78
CA GLY A 191 1.79 -18.37 3.02
C GLY A 191 1.75 -17.11 3.88
N VAL A 192 2.16 -16.00 3.29
CA VAL A 192 2.11 -14.66 3.88
C VAL A 192 1.13 -13.80 3.09
N LEU A 193 0.14 -13.23 3.78
CA LEU A 193 -0.78 -12.26 3.21
C LEU A 193 -0.13 -10.88 3.21
N VAL A 194 0.12 -10.33 2.04
CA VAL A 194 0.64 -8.97 1.88
C VAL A 194 -0.48 -8.05 1.45
N VAL A 195 -0.72 -6.99 2.19
CA VAL A 195 -1.69 -5.96 1.87
C VAL A 195 -0.94 -4.66 1.58
N LEU A 196 -0.88 -4.31 0.30
CA LEU A 196 -0.37 -3.04 -0.19
C LEU A 196 -1.51 -2.03 -0.24
N LEU A 197 -1.30 -0.85 0.34
CA LEU A 197 -2.34 0.18 0.36
C LEU A 197 -1.78 1.59 0.21
N HIS A 198 -2.67 2.51 -0.16
CA HIS A 198 -2.47 3.94 -0.09
C HIS A 198 -3.74 4.58 0.48
N LEU A 199 -3.68 5.05 1.73
CA LEU A 199 -4.84 5.58 2.44
C LEU A 199 -5.14 7.04 2.10
N SER A 200 -6.36 7.45 2.41
CA SER A 200 -6.82 8.84 2.22
C SER A 200 -6.15 9.80 3.20
N LEU A 201 -6.02 11.08 2.78
CA LEU A 201 -5.52 12.17 3.64
C LEU A 201 -6.49 12.49 4.80
N GLY A 202 -7.80 12.33 4.59
CA GLY A 202 -8.82 12.66 5.57
C GLY A 202 -9.03 11.54 6.59
N GLU A 203 -8.98 11.85 7.89
CA GLU A 203 -9.09 10.91 9.00
C GLU A 203 -10.36 10.04 8.95
N ARG A 204 -11.53 10.64 8.68
CA ARG A 204 -12.79 9.89 8.58
C ARG A 204 -12.73 8.81 7.49
N SER A 205 -12.20 9.14 6.32
CA SER A 205 -12.04 8.17 5.22
C SER A 205 -11.00 7.10 5.58
N ARG A 206 -9.86 7.48 6.20
CA ARG A 206 -8.86 6.52 6.66
C ARG A 206 -9.46 5.51 7.65
N ARG A 207 -10.28 5.98 8.60
CA ARG A 207 -10.91 5.08 9.57
C ARG A 207 -11.82 4.03 8.89
N LEU A 208 -12.63 4.44 7.91
CA LEU A 208 -13.44 3.49 7.12
C LEU A 208 -12.58 2.52 6.32
N GLN A 209 -11.48 3.00 5.73
CA GLN A 209 -10.53 2.19 4.98
C GLN A 209 -9.83 1.16 5.88
N LEU A 210 -9.38 1.58 7.05
CA LEU A 210 -8.73 0.68 8.01
C LEU A 210 -9.70 -0.34 8.60
N GLU A 211 -10.96 0.00 8.81
CA GLU A 211 -11.98 -0.97 9.20
C GLU A 211 -12.19 -2.04 8.12
N TYR A 212 -12.20 -1.63 6.86
CA TYR A 212 -12.27 -2.57 5.74
C TYR A 212 -11.02 -3.47 5.66
N VAL A 213 -9.83 -2.87 5.82
CA VAL A 213 -8.55 -3.60 5.82
C VAL A 213 -8.49 -4.60 6.99
N ARG A 214 -8.96 -4.22 8.18
CA ARG A 214 -9.05 -5.13 9.34
C ARG A 214 -9.84 -6.39 9.01
N GLN A 215 -10.95 -6.25 8.28
CA GLN A 215 -11.76 -7.40 7.84
C GLN A 215 -11.05 -8.26 6.78
N LEU A 216 -10.22 -7.66 5.92
CA LEU A 216 -9.44 -8.40 4.91
C LEU A 216 -8.35 -9.27 5.54
N ILE A 217 -7.77 -8.83 6.65
CA ILE A 217 -6.66 -9.54 7.32
C ILE A 217 -7.13 -10.51 8.42
N ASP A 218 -8.41 -10.46 8.77
CA ASP A 218 -8.97 -11.29 9.84
C ASP A 218 -8.78 -12.79 9.56
N GLY A 219 -8.35 -13.53 10.58
CA GLY A 219 -8.08 -14.96 10.48
C GLY A 219 -6.79 -15.36 9.76
N HIS A 220 -5.99 -14.40 9.26
CA HIS A 220 -4.71 -14.69 8.62
C HIS A 220 -3.56 -14.63 9.63
N PRO A 221 -2.81 -15.74 9.84
CA PRO A 221 -1.76 -15.80 10.87
C PRO A 221 -0.49 -15.02 10.50
N HIS A 222 -0.22 -14.84 9.21
CA HIS A 222 0.96 -14.16 8.71
C HIS A 222 0.53 -13.01 7.78
N VAL A 223 0.60 -11.78 8.29
CA VAL A 223 0.17 -10.57 7.58
C VAL A 223 1.32 -9.58 7.52
N VAL A 224 1.51 -9.00 6.34
CA VAL A 224 2.31 -7.80 6.11
C VAL A 224 1.38 -6.72 5.56
N LEU A 225 1.16 -5.65 6.31
CA LEU A 225 0.42 -4.48 5.87
C LEU A 225 1.42 -3.36 5.58
N MET A 226 1.49 -2.87 4.35
CA MET A 226 2.51 -1.90 3.95
C MET A 226 1.99 -0.86 2.97
N GLY A 227 2.57 0.34 3.01
CA GLY A 227 2.25 1.43 2.09
C GLY A 227 2.26 2.81 2.73
N ASP A 228 1.81 3.79 1.95
CA ASP A 228 1.56 5.15 2.42
C ASP A 228 0.21 5.18 3.18
N MET A 229 0.29 5.26 4.49
CA MET A 229 -0.88 5.25 5.36
C MET A 229 -1.40 6.65 5.67
N ASN A 230 -0.70 7.71 5.21
CA ASN A 230 -1.07 9.11 5.44
C ASN A 230 -1.40 9.41 6.92
N SER A 231 -0.79 8.69 7.85
CA SER A 231 -1.04 8.77 9.29
C SER A 231 0.22 8.44 10.08
N HIS A 232 0.31 8.93 11.29
CA HIS A 232 1.40 8.57 12.20
C HIS A 232 1.11 7.23 12.90
N LEU A 233 2.18 6.51 13.26
CA LEU A 233 2.09 5.17 13.83
C LEU A 233 1.20 5.07 15.10
N PRO A 234 1.29 5.99 16.08
CA PRO A 234 0.41 5.94 17.25
C PRO A 234 -1.09 6.04 16.91
N GLU A 235 -1.42 6.85 15.89
CA GLU A 235 -2.81 6.96 15.42
C GLU A 235 -3.30 5.66 14.80
N LEU A 236 -2.44 5.00 14.02
CA LEU A 236 -2.76 3.71 13.39
C LEU A 236 -2.98 2.61 14.42
N LEU A 237 -2.10 2.48 15.42
CA LEU A 237 -2.09 1.35 16.34
C LEU A 237 -3.00 1.53 17.56
N PHE A 238 -3.28 2.77 17.98
CA PHE A 238 -4.05 3.01 19.22
C PHE A 238 -5.40 3.69 18.99
N ASN A 239 -5.55 4.47 17.90
CA ASN A 239 -6.74 5.27 17.66
C ASN A 239 -7.49 4.89 16.37
N SER A 240 -7.14 3.76 15.75
CA SER A 240 -7.78 3.26 14.54
C SER A 240 -8.35 1.85 14.72
N PRO A 241 -9.11 1.33 13.75
CA PRO A 241 -9.56 -0.06 13.76
C PRO A 241 -8.43 -1.10 13.85
N LEU A 242 -7.20 -0.76 13.48
CA LEU A 242 -6.05 -1.67 13.64
C LEU A 242 -5.67 -1.91 15.12
N ALA A 243 -6.13 -1.07 16.05
CA ALA A 243 -5.97 -1.32 17.50
C ALA A 243 -6.62 -2.62 17.97
N GLU A 244 -7.59 -3.15 17.21
CA GLU A 244 -8.26 -4.42 17.47
C GLU A 244 -7.53 -5.63 16.84
N THR A 245 -6.37 -5.41 16.23
CA THR A 245 -5.54 -6.46 15.63
C THR A 245 -4.29 -6.70 16.46
N ASP A 246 -3.59 -7.79 16.17
CA ASP A 246 -2.29 -8.09 16.75
C ASP A 246 -1.11 -7.54 15.92
N LEU A 247 -1.39 -6.70 14.92
CA LEU A 247 -0.35 -6.11 14.08
C LEU A 247 0.61 -5.23 14.89
N MET A 248 1.88 -5.43 14.65
CA MET A 248 2.98 -4.69 15.26
C MET A 248 3.77 -3.92 14.21
N PRO A 249 4.38 -2.77 14.57
CA PRO A 249 5.26 -2.06 13.65
C PRO A 249 6.51 -2.89 13.37
N ALA A 250 6.99 -2.85 12.13
CA ALA A 250 8.25 -3.49 11.73
C ALA A 250 9.47 -2.94 12.49
N VAL A 251 9.34 -1.76 13.10
CA VAL A 251 10.42 -1.07 13.83
C VAL A 251 9.88 -0.41 15.09
N GLN A 252 10.68 -0.39 16.16
CA GLN A 252 10.32 0.30 17.41
C GLN A 252 10.43 1.82 17.29
N GLN A 253 11.49 2.31 16.64
CA GLN A 253 11.71 3.74 16.42
C GLN A 253 11.40 4.09 14.97
N VAL A 254 10.28 4.76 14.75
CA VAL A 254 9.83 5.16 13.41
C VAL A 254 10.72 6.27 12.86
N LEU A 255 11.22 6.06 11.65
CA LEU A 255 12.00 7.05 10.91
C LEU A 255 11.07 7.83 9.96
N PRO A 256 11.26 9.16 9.82
CA PRO A 256 10.46 9.97 8.92
C PRO A 256 10.76 9.66 7.45
N THR A 257 9.70 9.64 6.63
CA THR A 257 9.76 9.33 5.20
C THR A 257 9.43 10.52 4.31
N TYR A 258 8.74 11.53 4.84
CA TYR A 258 8.22 12.66 4.08
C TYR A 258 8.57 14.02 4.71
N PRO A 259 8.91 15.05 3.92
CA PRO A 259 9.30 14.97 2.50
C PRO A 259 10.73 14.42 2.35
N SER A 260 11.03 13.73 1.26
CA SER A 260 12.29 12.98 1.08
C SER A 260 13.56 13.81 1.23
N TRP A 261 13.54 15.09 0.84
CA TRP A 261 14.69 16.02 0.94
C TRP A 261 14.94 16.59 2.35
N ARG A 262 13.96 16.53 3.23
CA ARG A 262 14.02 16.91 4.65
C ARG A 262 12.95 16.16 5.43
N PRO A 263 13.17 14.89 5.74
CA PRO A 263 12.14 14.06 6.35
C PRO A 263 11.77 14.57 7.74
N LEU A 264 10.47 14.83 7.92
CA LEU A 264 9.89 15.35 9.17
C LEU A 264 8.70 14.51 9.65
N ARG A 265 8.04 13.77 8.74
CA ARG A 265 6.84 13.00 9.01
C ARG A 265 7.04 11.56 8.57
N ALA A 266 6.63 10.61 9.41
CA ALA A 266 6.54 9.21 9.07
C ALA A 266 5.09 8.92 8.64
N LEU A 267 4.88 8.74 7.35
CA LEU A 267 3.56 8.48 6.74
C LEU A 267 3.48 7.10 6.11
N ASP A 268 4.63 6.54 5.78
CA ASP A 268 4.78 5.22 5.20
C ASP A 268 5.13 4.24 6.31
N HIS A 269 4.46 3.09 6.34
CA HIS A 269 4.63 2.11 7.41
C HIS A 269 4.62 0.68 6.87
N VAL A 270 5.26 -0.20 7.63
CA VAL A 270 5.15 -1.64 7.51
C VAL A 270 4.72 -2.18 8.87
N LEU A 271 3.56 -2.84 8.90
CA LEU A 271 3.03 -3.52 10.08
C LEU A 271 2.99 -5.01 9.80
N VAL A 272 3.31 -5.83 10.79
CA VAL A 272 3.41 -7.28 10.62
C VAL A 272 2.70 -8.01 11.77
N SER A 273 2.21 -9.22 11.49
CA SER A 273 1.71 -10.10 12.54
C SER A 273 2.85 -10.64 13.43
N PRO A 274 2.58 -11.05 14.69
CA PRO A 274 3.61 -11.46 15.66
C PRO A 274 4.46 -12.66 15.22
N ARG A 275 3.99 -13.46 14.27
CA ARG A 275 4.70 -14.63 13.74
C ARG A 275 5.68 -14.30 12.62
N LEU A 276 5.86 -13.01 12.30
CA LEU A 276 6.85 -12.53 11.36
C LEU A 276 7.93 -11.74 12.11
N ALA A 277 9.17 -12.23 12.07
CA ALA A 277 10.31 -11.54 12.61
C ALA A 277 10.88 -10.56 11.57
N ILE A 278 11.27 -9.38 12.01
CA ILE A 278 11.97 -8.40 11.17
C ILE A 278 13.44 -8.41 11.55
N SER A 279 14.28 -8.84 10.63
CA SER A 279 15.74 -8.86 10.81
C SER A 279 16.40 -7.56 10.39
N GLN A 280 15.81 -6.81 9.44
CA GLN A 280 16.30 -5.51 9.00
C GLN A 280 15.14 -4.55 8.72
N TYR A 281 15.32 -3.28 9.07
CA TYR A 281 14.44 -2.17 8.70
C TYR A 281 15.27 -0.96 8.30
N GLU A 282 14.94 -0.35 7.17
CA GLU A 282 15.66 0.80 6.66
C GLU A 282 14.70 1.78 5.97
N VAL A 283 14.91 3.08 6.17
CA VAL A 283 14.38 4.14 5.31
C VAL A 283 15.51 4.60 4.40
N LEU A 284 15.38 4.29 3.10
CA LEU A 284 16.44 4.56 2.14
C LEU A 284 16.60 6.06 1.91
N ASP A 285 17.84 6.56 1.91
CA ASP A 285 18.11 7.95 1.52
C ASP A 285 18.03 8.12 0.00
N CYS A 286 16.80 8.16 -0.48
CA CYS A 286 16.44 8.19 -1.89
C CYS A 286 15.51 9.39 -2.15
N GLN A 287 15.89 10.26 -3.09
CA GLN A 287 15.14 11.47 -3.44
C GLN A 287 14.54 11.39 -4.86
N LEU A 288 14.12 10.21 -5.29
CA LEU A 288 13.46 9.98 -6.59
C LEU A 288 11.97 10.32 -6.56
N SER A 289 11.40 10.51 -5.35
CA SER A 289 10.02 10.91 -5.08
C SER A 289 10.02 11.89 -3.90
N ASP A 290 8.87 12.45 -3.54
CA ASP A 290 8.70 13.22 -2.29
C ASP A 290 8.58 12.34 -1.04
N HIS A 291 8.43 11.02 -1.20
CA HIS A 291 8.56 10.04 -0.14
C HIS A 291 9.89 9.28 -0.23
N ARG A 292 10.42 8.84 0.92
CA ARG A 292 11.54 7.91 1.00
C ARG A 292 11.02 6.47 1.06
N PRO A 293 11.64 5.52 0.34
CA PRO A 293 11.25 4.12 0.42
C PRO A 293 11.52 3.54 1.81
N ILE A 294 10.66 2.61 2.24
CA ILE A 294 10.89 1.76 3.41
C ILE A 294 11.23 0.35 2.94
N ALA A 295 12.34 -0.17 3.43
CA ALA A 295 12.77 -1.54 3.21
C ALA A 295 12.72 -2.35 4.50
N VAL A 296 12.25 -3.60 4.41
CA VAL A 296 12.29 -4.56 5.51
C VAL A 296 12.75 -5.93 5.01
N THR A 297 13.47 -6.66 5.86
CA THR A 297 13.74 -8.08 5.67
C THR A 297 12.98 -8.85 6.73
N LEU A 298 12.14 -9.79 6.32
CA LEU A 298 11.31 -10.57 7.23
C LEU A 298 11.57 -12.06 7.10
N GLU A 299 11.31 -12.76 8.20
CA GLU A 299 11.47 -14.21 8.37
C GLU A 299 10.27 -14.75 9.15
N LEU A 300 9.98 -16.04 8.97
CA LEU A 300 9.02 -16.72 9.84
C LEU A 300 9.66 -16.91 11.21
N ALA A 301 8.97 -16.50 12.26
CA ALA A 301 9.40 -16.75 13.62
C ALA A 301 8.90 -18.12 14.09
N ASP A 302 9.78 -18.92 14.70
CA ASP A 302 9.40 -20.21 15.30
C ASP A 302 8.40 -20.04 16.45
N GLN A 303 8.43 -18.88 17.12
CA GLN A 303 7.47 -18.47 18.16
C GLN A 303 7.04 -17.02 17.93
N PRO A 304 5.83 -16.63 18.38
CA PRO A 304 5.40 -15.24 18.26
C PRO A 304 6.37 -14.27 18.92
N VAL A 305 6.77 -13.23 18.18
CA VAL A 305 7.65 -12.17 18.67
C VAL A 305 6.83 -11.25 19.59
N ILE A 306 7.18 -11.20 20.86
CA ILE A 306 6.62 -10.23 21.81
C ILE A 306 7.52 -9.00 21.75
N ARG A 307 7.05 -7.92 21.16
CA ARG A 307 7.73 -6.63 21.20
C ARG A 307 7.17 -5.83 22.38
N GLN A 308 8.05 -5.51 23.31
CA GLN A 308 7.74 -4.66 24.47
C GLN A 308 7.64 -3.18 24.06
#